data_b925a20ae5db0992b0d50ee4811d076b
#
_entry.id   b925a20ae5db0992b0d50ee4811d076b
#
_cell.length_a   1.000
_cell.length_b   1.000
_cell.length_c   1.000
_cell.angle_alpha   90.00
_cell.angle_beta   90.00
_cell.angle_gamma   90.00
#
_symmetry.space_group_name_H-M   'P 1'
#
loop_
_entity.id
_entity.type
_entity.pdbx_description
1 polymer ?
#
loop_
_entity_poly.entity_id
_entity_poly.type
_entity_poly.pdbx_seq_one_letter_code
_entity_poly.pdbx_strand_id
1 'polypeptide(L)'
;MKFLLFVFLLVAVVITAGCVNQNTNVVIPTQTTMVPTITVTTTVPSTVTSSVQTQKTEPVANIRIIGNVYGLASDPSAGIDEITFTIGLASGAPAIDLTKLQIVFSTPNTLPVPLIYATRASTSFFTTKNSTTKVTSLNPGDQVLVTFFVTPVSANTKMDIELKPSVGAKLPFTKTAPAKIAATNVLY
;
A
#
# COMPACT_ATOMS: atom_id res chain seq x y z
N MET A 1 33.91 -24.41 32.14
CA MET A 1 34.32 -25.27 31.04
C MET A 1 33.24 -26.33 30.86
N LYS A 2 32.35 -26.16 29.92
CA LYS A 2 31.55 -27.24 29.32
C LYS A 2 31.28 -26.86 27.86
N PHE A 3 32.02 -27.50 26.96
CA PHE A 3 31.82 -27.46 25.52
C PHE A 3 30.51 -28.16 25.17
N LEU A 4 29.58 -27.45 24.54
CA LEU A 4 28.43 -28.08 23.93
C LEU A 4 28.60 -28.05 22.39
N LEU A 5 28.88 -29.23 21.89
CA LEU A 5 29.08 -29.57 20.47
C LEU A 5 27.71 -29.49 19.77
N PHE A 6 27.50 -28.50 18.89
CA PHE A 6 26.35 -28.49 17.99
C PHE A 6 26.69 -29.24 16.71
N VAL A 7 26.08 -30.39 16.57
CA VAL A 7 26.09 -31.21 15.36
C VAL A 7 25.20 -30.54 14.30
N PHE A 8 25.82 -30.10 13.20
CA PHE A 8 25.10 -29.65 12.01
C PHE A 8 24.58 -30.88 11.24
N LEU A 9 23.25 -31.05 11.22
CA LEU A 9 22.58 -31.99 10.33
C LEU A 9 22.31 -31.33 8.99
N LEU A 10 23.08 -31.69 7.99
CA LEU A 10 22.99 -31.22 6.61
C LEU A 10 21.97 -32.08 5.88
N VAL A 11 20.74 -31.56 5.70
CA VAL A 11 19.70 -32.20 4.88
C VAL A 11 19.83 -31.68 3.45
N ALA A 12 20.34 -32.52 2.57
CA ALA A 12 20.34 -32.26 1.12
C ALA A 12 18.98 -32.61 0.54
N VAL A 13 18.26 -31.59 0.06
CA VAL A 13 17.03 -31.76 -0.72
C VAL A 13 17.40 -31.76 -2.20
N VAL A 14 17.25 -32.90 -2.85
CA VAL A 14 17.38 -33.06 -4.29
C VAL A 14 16.07 -32.60 -4.94
N ILE A 15 16.12 -31.51 -5.68
CA ILE A 15 14.99 -31.04 -6.50
C ILE A 15 15.20 -31.57 -7.92
N THR A 16 14.36 -32.52 -8.33
CA THR A 16 14.28 -32.99 -9.72
C THR A 16 13.50 -31.96 -10.55
N ALA A 17 14.17 -31.39 -11.54
CA ALA A 17 13.56 -30.51 -12.52
C ALA A 17 12.68 -31.33 -13.49
N GLY A 18 11.37 -31.12 -13.45
CA GLY A 18 10.43 -31.59 -14.46
C GLY A 18 10.13 -30.46 -15.46
N CYS A 19 10.74 -30.52 -16.64
CA CYS A 19 10.35 -29.69 -17.79
C CYS A 19 9.01 -30.15 -18.34
N VAL A 20 7.95 -29.37 -18.18
CA VAL A 20 6.72 -29.53 -18.96
C VAL A 20 6.68 -28.45 -20.03
N ASN A 21 6.94 -28.86 -21.26
CA ASN A 21 6.78 -28.04 -22.46
C ASN A 21 5.31 -28.07 -22.87
N GLN A 22 4.56 -26.97 -22.65
CA GLN A 22 3.20 -26.79 -23.15
C GLN A 22 3.24 -25.79 -24.32
N ASN A 23 3.27 -26.39 -25.52
CA ASN A 23 3.12 -25.67 -26.78
C ASN A 23 1.64 -25.37 -27.01
N THR A 24 1.15 -24.20 -26.63
CA THR A 24 -0.21 -23.75 -26.96
C THR A 24 -0.17 -22.93 -28.25
N ASN A 25 -0.58 -23.55 -29.34
CA ASN A 25 -0.88 -22.87 -30.63
C ASN A 25 -2.02 -21.87 -30.38
N VAL A 26 -1.69 -20.57 -30.39
CA VAL A 26 -2.67 -19.50 -30.49
C VAL A 26 -3.10 -19.37 -31.95
N VAL A 27 -4.30 -19.83 -32.28
CA VAL A 27 -4.95 -19.55 -33.56
C VAL A 27 -5.53 -18.14 -33.50
N ILE A 28 -4.96 -17.23 -34.29
CA ILE A 28 -5.49 -15.88 -34.47
C ILE A 28 -6.60 -15.96 -35.51
N PRO A 29 -7.87 -15.63 -35.24
CA PRO A 29 -8.87 -15.52 -36.26
C PRO A 29 -8.63 -14.27 -37.11
N THR A 30 -8.39 -14.50 -38.40
CA THR A 30 -8.33 -13.45 -39.42
C THR A 30 -9.75 -12.89 -39.62
N GLN A 31 -9.96 -11.66 -39.16
CA GLN A 31 -11.23 -10.95 -39.49
C GLN A 31 -11.17 -10.40 -40.90
N THR A 32 -12.01 -10.98 -41.77
CA THR A 32 -12.28 -10.47 -43.10
C THR A 32 -13.10 -9.19 -42.99
N THR A 33 -12.49 -8.07 -43.33
CA THR A 33 -13.15 -6.76 -43.38
C THR A 33 -14.07 -6.69 -44.60
N MET A 34 -15.38 -6.84 -44.41
CA MET A 34 -16.35 -6.47 -45.44
C MET A 34 -16.63 -4.98 -45.32
N VAL A 35 -16.30 -4.25 -46.36
CA VAL A 35 -16.63 -2.84 -46.54
C VAL A 35 -18.10 -2.75 -46.97
N PRO A 36 -19.02 -2.14 -46.20
CA PRO A 36 -20.35 -1.81 -46.72
C PRO A 36 -20.30 -0.48 -47.46
N THR A 37 -20.68 -0.50 -48.71
CA THR A 37 -20.98 0.68 -49.49
C THR A 37 -22.20 1.38 -48.92
N ILE A 38 -22.02 2.58 -48.36
CA ILE A 38 -23.12 3.37 -47.80
C ILE A 38 -23.60 4.37 -48.86
N THR A 39 -24.82 4.16 -49.34
CA THR A 39 -25.56 5.14 -50.13
C THR A 39 -26.07 6.24 -49.17
N VAL A 40 -25.60 7.47 -49.39
CA VAL A 40 -26.01 8.64 -48.62
C VAL A 40 -27.41 9.07 -49.07
N THR A 41 -28.39 8.94 -48.19
CA THR A 41 -29.68 9.65 -48.31
C THR A 41 -29.77 10.67 -47.18
N THR A 42 -29.77 11.94 -47.58
CA THR A 42 -29.84 13.10 -46.69
C THR A 42 -31.24 13.29 -46.14
N THR A 43 -31.47 13.09 -44.87
CA THR A 43 -32.58 13.70 -44.14
C THR A 43 -32.12 14.02 -42.72
N VAL A 44 -32.03 15.32 -42.42
CA VAL A 44 -31.74 15.87 -41.09
C VAL A 44 -33.01 15.91 -40.24
N PRO A 45 -33.01 15.36 -39.04
CA PRO A 45 -33.53 16.06 -37.90
C PRO A 45 -32.44 16.15 -36.82
N SER A 46 -32.18 17.40 -36.40
CA SER A 46 -31.29 17.71 -35.28
C SER A 46 -31.88 17.17 -33.99
N THR A 47 -31.45 15.97 -33.62
CA THR A 47 -31.66 15.49 -32.26
C THR A 47 -30.37 15.78 -31.46
N VAL A 48 -30.44 16.78 -30.60
CA VAL A 48 -29.37 17.08 -29.64
C VAL A 48 -29.31 15.90 -28.68
N THR A 49 -28.47 14.94 -28.96
CA THR A 49 -28.15 13.87 -28.00
C THR A 49 -27.22 14.46 -26.97
N SER A 50 -27.81 14.90 -25.85
CA SER A 50 -27.04 15.25 -24.65
C SER A 50 -26.30 13.99 -24.20
N SER A 51 -25.01 13.90 -24.54
CA SER A 51 -24.14 12.88 -24.01
C SER A 51 -23.96 13.16 -22.52
N VAL A 52 -24.70 12.46 -21.67
CA VAL A 52 -24.43 12.38 -20.25
C VAL A 52 -23.06 11.68 -20.12
N GLN A 53 -22.03 12.48 -19.99
CA GLN A 53 -20.72 11.97 -19.53
C GLN A 53 -20.91 11.50 -18.11
N THR A 54 -21.06 10.21 -17.92
CA THR A 54 -20.96 9.59 -16.61
C THR A 54 -19.51 9.81 -16.15
N GLN A 55 -19.26 10.87 -15.39
CA GLN A 55 -18.00 11.06 -14.71
C GLN A 55 -17.82 9.84 -13.81
N LYS A 56 -16.87 8.98 -14.15
CA LYS A 56 -16.41 7.93 -13.25
C LYS A 56 -15.82 8.63 -12.03
N THR A 57 -16.63 8.85 -11.01
CA THR A 57 -16.16 9.35 -9.72
C THR A 57 -15.23 8.28 -9.15
N GLU A 58 -13.93 8.55 -9.13
CA GLU A 58 -13.01 7.66 -8.43
C GLU A 58 -13.40 7.58 -6.96
N PRO A 59 -13.38 6.39 -6.36
CA PRO A 59 -13.75 6.24 -4.96
C PRO A 59 -12.80 7.05 -4.08
N VAL A 60 -13.35 7.98 -3.30
CA VAL A 60 -12.57 8.80 -2.37
C VAL A 60 -12.12 7.93 -1.21
N ALA A 61 -10.87 8.10 -0.78
CA ALA A 61 -10.35 7.39 0.38
C ALA A 61 -11.14 7.78 1.65
N ASN A 62 -11.61 6.78 2.38
CA ASN A 62 -12.33 6.98 3.64
C ASN A 62 -11.40 7.40 4.79
N ILE A 63 -10.10 7.11 4.67
CA ILE A 63 -9.05 7.47 5.64
C ILE A 63 -8.33 8.72 5.15
N ARG A 64 -7.93 9.58 6.09
CA ARG A 64 -7.04 10.72 5.84
C ARG A 64 -5.91 10.75 6.85
N ILE A 65 -4.76 11.28 6.44
CA ILE A 65 -3.65 11.60 7.35
C ILE A 65 -3.95 12.91 8.06
N ILE A 66 -3.73 12.96 9.37
CA ILE A 66 -3.91 14.15 10.19
C ILE A 66 -2.54 14.63 10.69
N GLY A 67 -2.19 15.86 10.33
CA GLY A 67 -0.90 16.45 10.70
C GLY A 67 0.29 15.83 9.98
N ASN A 68 1.42 15.79 10.66
CA ASN A 68 2.69 15.34 10.10
C ASN A 68 2.86 13.82 10.20
N VAL A 69 3.67 13.28 9.31
CA VAL A 69 4.24 11.94 9.41
C VAL A 69 5.64 12.08 10.00
N TYR A 70 5.94 11.27 11.00
CA TYR A 70 7.22 11.29 11.69
C TYR A 70 8.00 10.01 11.43
N GLY A 71 9.31 10.17 11.26
CA GLY A 71 10.28 9.08 11.28
C GLY A 71 11.12 9.18 12.54
N LEU A 72 11.18 8.12 13.32
CA LEU A 72 12.05 8.02 14.49
C LEU A 72 13.27 7.19 14.12
N ALA A 73 14.41 7.53 14.74
CA ALA A 73 15.65 6.81 14.56
C ALA A 73 16.21 6.47 15.96
N SER A 74 16.25 5.18 16.25
CA SER A 74 16.91 4.67 17.48
C SER A 74 18.41 4.97 17.44
N ASP A 75 18.99 4.88 16.26
CA ASP A 75 20.35 5.34 15.94
C ASP A 75 20.31 6.24 14.70
N PRO A 76 20.46 7.57 14.85
CA PRO A 76 20.46 8.50 13.72
C PRO A 76 21.53 8.20 12.66
N SER A 77 22.62 7.51 13.02
CA SER A 77 23.67 7.13 12.06
C SER A 77 23.25 5.93 11.17
N ALA A 78 22.35 5.08 11.66
CA ALA A 78 21.80 3.96 10.92
C ALA A 78 20.64 4.35 10.01
N GLY A 79 19.84 5.36 10.38
CA GLY A 79 18.69 5.81 9.63
C GLY A 79 17.38 5.77 10.43
N ILE A 80 16.27 6.08 9.76
CA ILE A 80 14.92 6.02 10.33
C ILE A 80 14.50 4.54 10.39
N ASP A 81 14.13 4.06 11.58
CA ASP A 81 13.74 2.67 11.84
C ASP A 81 12.29 2.52 12.31
N GLU A 82 11.61 3.63 12.62
CA GLU A 82 10.20 3.64 13.02
C GLU A 82 9.45 4.77 12.30
N ILE A 83 8.24 4.48 11.84
CA ILE A 83 7.34 5.46 11.22
C ILE A 83 6.07 5.55 12.05
N THR A 84 5.65 6.79 12.31
CA THR A 84 4.42 7.07 13.05
C THR A 84 3.66 8.24 12.43
N PHE A 85 2.33 8.11 12.37
CA PHE A 85 1.43 9.15 11.88
C PHE A 85 0.02 8.96 12.42
N THR A 86 -0.75 10.04 12.41
CA THR A 86 -2.14 10.01 12.86
C THR A 86 -3.08 9.87 11.68
N ILE A 87 -4.07 9.00 11.80
CA ILE A 87 -5.16 8.83 10.85
C ILE A 87 -6.49 9.24 11.46
N GLY A 88 -7.42 9.65 10.60
CA GLY A 88 -8.82 9.90 10.91
C GLY A 88 -9.69 9.56 9.72
N LEU A 89 -11.00 9.60 9.90
CA LEU A 89 -11.94 9.40 8.81
C LEU A 89 -12.18 10.69 8.03
N ALA A 90 -12.41 10.54 6.73
CA ALA A 90 -12.99 11.60 5.91
C ALA A 90 -14.43 11.91 6.38
N SER A 91 -14.92 13.13 6.11
CA SER A 91 -16.28 13.51 6.48
C SER A 91 -17.30 12.59 5.82
N GLY A 92 -18.23 12.05 6.61
CA GLY A 92 -19.27 11.14 6.14
C GLY A 92 -18.81 9.69 5.90
N ALA A 93 -17.54 9.36 6.12
CA ALA A 93 -17.07 8.00 6.01
C ALA A 93 -17.57 7.12 7.17
N PRO A 94 -17.91 5.84 6.93
CA PRO A 94 -18.29 4.90 7.98
C PRO A 94 -17.11 4.51 8.84
N ALA A 95 -17.35 3.99 10.04
CA ALA A 95 -16.32 3.43 10.90
C ALA A 95 -15.55 2.30 10.20
N ILE A 96 -14.24 2.21 10.48
CA ILE A 96 -13.32 1.25 9.88
C ILE A 96 -12.77 0.32 10.96
N ASP A 97 -12.77 -0.98 10.69
CA ASP A 97 -12.09 -2.00 11.47
C ASP A 97 -10.59 -1.98 11.15
N LEU A 98 -9.78 -1.50 12.10
CA LEU A 98 -8.33 -1.38 11.94
C LEU A 98 -7.61 -2.74 11.95
N THR A 99 -8.26 -3.78 12.46
CA THR A 99 -7.69 -5.14 12.42
C THR A 99 -7.65 -5.72 10.99
N LYS A 100 -8.47 -5.15 10.09
CA LYS A 100 -8.54 -5.50 8.67
C LYS A 100 -7.84 -4.49 7.76
N LEU A 101 -7.27 -3.43 8.34
CA LEU A 101 -6.45 -2.49 7.59
C LEU A 101 -5.13 -3.18 7.25
N GLN A 102 -4.69 -3.05 6.01
CA GLN A 102 -3.33 -3.40 5.58
C GLN A 102 -2.58 -2.12 5.24
N ILE A 103 -1.33 -2.03 5.66
CA ILE A 103 -0.41 -0.97 5.25
C ILE A 103 0.65 -1.61 4.36
N VAL A 104 0.96 -1.00 3.23
CA VAL A 104 2.08 -1.42 2.38
C VAL A 104 3.13 -0.34 2.42
N PHE A 105 4.35 -0.73 2.77
CA PHE A 105 5.52 0.16 2.83
C PHE A 105 6.56 -0.26 1.79
N SER A 106 7.14 0.70 1.09
CA SER A 106 8.27 0.46 0.18
C SER A 106 9.18 1.67 0.07
N THR A 107 10.41 1.42 -0.37
CA THR A 107 11.39 2.44 -0.79
C THR A 107 11.89 2.07 -2.19
N PRO A 108 12.60 2.96 -2.90
CA PRO A 108 13.18 2.62 -4.21
C PRO A 108 14.10 1.39 -4.20
N ASN A 109 14.67 1.07 -3.04
CA ASN A 109 15.63 -0.02 -2.88
C ASN A 109 15.05 -1.27 -2.19
N THR A 110 13.75 -1.26 -1.84
CA THR A 110 13.10 -2.39 -1.14
C THR A 110 11.80 -2.78 -1.84
N LEU A 111 11.51 -4.06 -1.85
CA LEU A 111 10.22 -4.55 -2.30
C LEU A 111 9.10 -4.07 -1.35
N PRO A 112 7.86 -3.91 -1.86
CA PRO A 112 6.72 -3.57 -1.03
C PRO A 112 6.49 -4.61 0.08
N VAL A 113 6.49 -4.15 1.33
CA VAL A 113 6.24 -4.99 2.51
C VAL A 113 4.83 -4.74 3.01
N PRO A 114 3.95 -5.74 3.01
CA PRO A 114 2.64 -5.64 3.63
C PRO A 114 2.76 -5.77 5.15
N LEU A 115 2.16 -4.82 5.88
CA LEU A 115 2.03 -4.84 7.33
C LEU A 115 0.56 -5.08 7.70
N ILE A 116 0.32 -5.96 8.64
CA ILE A 116 -1.01 -6.23 9.20
C ILE A 116 -1.08 -5.76 10.65
N TYR A 117 -2.29 -5.57 11.17
CA TYR A 117 -2.50 -5.15 12.54
C TYR A 117 -1.99 -6.19 13.54
N ALA A 118 -1.29 -5.69 14.59
CA ALA A 118 -0.93 -6.48 15.75
C ALA A 118 -0.90 -5.62 17.03
N THR A 119 -0.83 -6.29 18.17
CA THR A 119 -0.75 -5.61 19.47
C THR A 119 0.61 -4.95 19.72
N ARG A 120 1.62 -5.29 18.93
CA ARG A 120 2.97 -4.69 18.95
C ARG A 120 3.41 -4.42 17.52
N ALA A 121 4.04 -3.28 17.31
CA ALA A 121 4.66 -2.94 16.04
C ALA A 121 5.91 -3.79 15.78
N SER A 122 6.18 -4.05 14.50
CA SER A 122 7.40 -4.68 13.98
C SER A 122 7.57 -4.31 12.50
N THR A 123 8.55 -4.89 11.82
CA THR A 123 8.75 -4.73 10.37
C THR A 123 7.70 -5.45 9.51
N SER A 124 6.81 -6.24 10.12
CA SER A 124 5.69 -6.93 9.44
C SER A 124 4.33 -6.58 10.04
N PHE A 125 4.32 -5.83 11.13
CA PHE A 125 3.10 -5.50 11.87
C PHE A 125 3.05 -4.03 12.25
N PHE A 126 1.87 -3.42 12.12
CA PHE A 126 1.59 -2.10 12.70
C PHE A 126 0.69 -2.22 13.93
N THR A 127 0.77 -1.22 14.81
CA THR A 127 -0.12 -1.06 15.96
C THR A 127 -0.82 0.29 15.91
N THR A 128 -1.93 0.40 16.64
CA THR A 128 -2.76 1.59 16.68
C THR A 128 -3.07 1.99 18.11
N LYS A 129 -3.09 3.32 18.38
CA LYS A 129 -3.40 3.89 19.69
C LYS A 129 -4.27 5.14 19.54
N ASN A 130 -5.18 5.34 20.50
CA ASN A 130 -5.79 6.62 20.75
C ASN A 130 -5.27 7.09 22.11
N SER A 131 -4.50 8.18 22.12
CA SER A 131 -3.70 8.59 23.29
C SER A 131 -2.80 7.44 23.78
N THR A 132 -3.12 6.81 24.90
CA THR A 132 -2.35 5.70 25.50
C THR A 132 -2.98 4.33 25.27
N THR A 133 -4.24 4.28 24.84
CA THR A 133 -5.00 3.03 24.72
C THR A 133 -4.93 2.49 23.29
N LYS A 134 -4.69 1.18 23.16
CA LYS A 134 -4.79 0.48 21.88
C LYS A 134 -6.23 0.45 21.40
N VAL A 135 -6.42 0.72 20.12
CA VAL A 135 -7.76 0.70 19.49
C VAL A 135 -7.76 -0.18 18.25
N THR A 136 -8.89 -0.83 18.01
CA THR A 136 -9.10 -1.73 16.87
C THR A 136 -10.11 -1.18 15.87
N SER A 137 -10.71 -0.03 16.16
CA SER A 137 -11.67 0.65 15.28
C SER A 137 -11.34 2.13 15.16
N LEU A 138 -11.65 2.72 14.02
CA LEU A 138 -11.57 4.14 13.75
C LEU A 138 -12.99 4.63 13.48
N ASN A 139 -13.56 5.42 14.41
CA ASN A 139 -14.90 5.96 14.30
C ASN A 139 -14.88 7.41 13.81
N PRO A 140 -16.00 7.96 13.32
CA PRO A 140 -16.10 9.38 12.96
C PRO A 140 -15.70 10.28 14.12
N GLY A 141 -14.76 11.19 13.86
CA GLY A 141 -14.20 12.10 14.88
C GLY A 141 -12.97 11.57 15.62
N ASP A 142 -12.69 10.28 15.55
CA ASP A 142 -11.51 9.71 16.18
C ASP A 142 -10.22 10.12 15.46
N GLN A 143 -9.14 10.19 16.26
CA GLN A 143 -7.77 10.32 15.78
C GLN A 143 -6.96 9.15 16.35
N VAL A 144 -6.36 8.38 15.47
CA VAL A 144 -5.63 7.17 15.84
C VAL A 144 -4.20 7.25 15.36
N LEU A 145 -3.25 7.10 16.28
CA LEU A 145 -1.84 7.02 15.98
C LEU A 145 -1.53 5.60 15.45
N VAL A 146 -0.91 5.55 14.30
CA VAL A 146 -0.37 4.33 13.66
C VAL A 146 1.13 4.32 13.84
N THR A 147 1.69 3.18 14.22
CA THR A 147 3.14 2.99 14.40
C THR A 147 3.58 1.65 13.84
N PHE A 148 4.68 1.63 13.10
CA PHE A 148 5.35 0.42 12.64
C PHE A 148 6.85 0.64 12.46
N PHE A 149 7.63 -0.46 12.51
CA PHE A 149 9.06 -0.42 12.26
C PHE A 149 9.37 -0.72 10.80
N VAL A 150 10.49 -0.20 10.34
CA VAL A 150 11.03 -0.42 8.99
C VAL A 150 12.51 -0.79 9.06
N THR A 151 13.02 -1.42 8.03
CA THR A 151 14.48 -1.50 7.85
C THR A 151 15.03 -0.07 7.78
N PRO A 152 16.14 0.25 8.45
CA PRO A 152 16.65 1.60 8.51
C PRO A 152 16.70 2.30 7.17
N VAL A 153 16.04 3.46 7.10
CA VAL A 153 15.91 4.27 5.89
C VAL A 153 16.89 5.43 5.97
N SER A 154 17.77 5.52 4.99
CA SER A 154 18.80 6.56 4.91
C SER A 154 18.21 7.94 4.61
N ALA A 155 19.00 8.99 4.87
CA ALA A 155 18.68 10.37 4.51
C ALA A 155 18.31 10.52 3.01
N ASN A 156 17.43 11.48 2.70
CA ASN A 156 16.93 11.79 1.37
C ASN A 156 16.22 10.63 0.64
N THR A 157 15.91 9.54 1.34
CA THR A 157 15.23 8.40 0.74
C THR A 157 13.72 8.66 0.68
N LYS A 158 13.13 8.41 -0.49
CA LYS A 158 11.69 8.42 -0.71
C LYS A 158 11.07 7.15 -0.14
N MET A 159 9.93 7.29 0.52
CA MET A 159 9.15 6.20 1.09
C MET A 159 7.74 6.28 0.54
N ASP A 160 7.24 5.18 0.00
CA ASP A 160 5.86 5.07 -0.46
C ASP A 160 5.07 4.23 0.54
N ILE A 161 3.95 4.78 1.00
CA ILE A 161 3.08 4.17 2.00
C ILE A 161 1.66 4.11 1.44
N GLU A 162 1.03 2.96 1.49
CA GLU A 162 -0.35 2.79 1.02
C GLU A 162 -1.20 2.14 2.11
N LEU A 163 -2.26 2.82 2.53
CA LEU A 163 -3.27 2.29 3.45
C LEU A 163 -4.38 1.63 2.64
N LYS A 164 -4.65 0.36 2.92
CA LYS A 164 -5.69 -0.46 2.27
C LYS A 164 -6.74 -0.88 3.30
N PRO A 165 -7.80 -0.08 3.51
CA PRO A 165 -8.90 -0.48 4.38
C PRO A 165 -9.69 -1.63 3.73
N SER A 166 -10.41 -2.39 4.55
CA SER A 166 -11.31 -3.45 4.05
C SER A 166 -12.53 -2.90 3.30
N VAL A 167 -12.87 -1.64 3.53
CA VAL A 167 -13.99 -0.92 2.89
C VAL A 167 -13.53 0.48 2.48
N GLY A 168 -13.85 0.89 1.27
CA GLY A 168 -13.47 2.17 0.69
C GLY A 168 -12.21 2.11 -0.15
N ALA A 169 -11.80 3.27 -0.67
CA ALA A 169 -10.61 3.36 -1.50
C ALA A 169 -9.33 3.34 -0.66
N LYS A 170 -8.27 2.83 -1.27
CA LYS A 170 -6.92 2.89 -0.73
C LYS A 170 -6.40 4.32 -0.69
N LEU A 171 -5.54 4.63 0.27
CA LEU A 171 -4.88 5.91 0.43
C LEU A 171 -3.36 5.73 0.23
N PRO A 172 -2.82 5.98 -0.96
CA PRO A 172 -1.38 6.05 -1.17
C PRO A 172 -0.87 7.45 -0.79
N PHE A 173 0.29 7.52 -0.18
CA PHE A 173 1.03 8.77 0.02
C PHE A 173 2.53 8.51 0.08
N THR A 174 3.30 9.53 -0.30
CA THR A 174 4.75 9.47 -0.35
C THR A 174 5.33 10.44 0.67
N LYS A 175 6.44 10.05 1.30
CA LYS A 175 7.24 10.87 2.20
C LYS A 175 8.72 10.70 1.90
N THR A 176 9.50 11.72 2.23
CA THR A 176 10.96 11.70 2.04
C THR A 176 11.65 11.92 3.39
N ALA A 177 12.66 11.13 3.67
CA ALA A 177 13.52 11.32 4.83
C ALA A 177 14.34 12.61 4.70
N PRO A 178 14.56 13.37 5.78
CA PRO A 178 15.36 14.59 5.73
C PRO A 178 16.82 14.32 5.36
N ALA A 179 17.52 15.33 4.89
CA ALA A 179 18.94 15.24 4.53
C ALA A 179 19.83 14.94 5.76
N LYS A 180 19.39 15.35 6.96
CA LYS A 180 20.05 15.03 8.22
C LYS A 180 19.06 14.35 9.13
N ILE A 181 19.36 13.11 9.50
CA ILE A 181 18.53 12.33 10.41
C ILE A 181 18.85 12.69 11.86
N ALA A 182 17.82 12.96 12.64
CA ALA A 182 17.83 13.15 14.10
C ALA A 182 17.02 12.00 14.75
N ALA A 183 16.98 11.94 16.07
CA ALA A 183 16.17 10.95 16.77
C ALA A 183 14.67 11.03 16.43
N THR A 184 14.17 12.25 16.11
CA THR A 184 12.80 12.48 15.63
C THR A 184 12.86 13.40 14.40
N ASN A 185 12.19 13.00 13.33
CA ASN A 185 12.20 13.68 12.05
C ASN A 185 10.78 13.90 11.56
N VAL A 186 10.49 15.09 11.02
CA VAL A 186 9.30 15.29 10.19
C VAL A 186 9.61 14.82 8.78
N LEU A 187 8.76 13.97 8.23
CA LEU A 187 8.88 13.47 6.86
C LEU A 187 8.06 14.38 5.92
N TYR A 188 8.60 14.74 4.75
CA TYR A 188 8.02 15.68 3.79
C TYR A 188 7.90 15.10 2.36
#